data_2d537620c6474d2059e056ab96dafeef
#
_entry.id   2d537620c6474d2059e056ab96dafeef
#
_cell.length_a   1.000
_cell.length_b   1.000
_cell.length_c   1.000
_cell.angle_alpha   90.00
_cell.angle_beta   90.00
_cell.angle_gamma   90.00
#
_symmetry.space_group_name_H-M   'P 1'
#
loop_
_entity.id
_entity.type
_entity.pdbx_description
1 polymer ?
#
loop_
_entity_poly.entity_id
_entity_poly.type
_entity_poly.pdbx_seq_one_letter_code
_entity_poly.pdbx_strand_id
1 'polypeptide(L)'
;MKTCHMMWAFSLIIIFTLSACQNSQTTETSQADNFDEVYKQINTQDLKTHIKTLASDEYEGRLPTTIGEQKTLDYLVSEFKALGYQPGNGDSYLQPVELIEMTADPDMTLTIGDNNFVYKEGMIASTKREQSLVELKESDLVFVGYGVNAPEYNWNDYEGLDVKGKTVVILVNDPGFENPESGKFQGKTMTYYGRWSYKYEEASRQGAEAAIIVHETKPASYGWSVVANSWSGAQYGLVSKNGNADRVAVEGWLTLESAQKVFADAGLDFTAEKELAKAGPYNKALNLKASVTVKNSFKTSESY
;
A
#
# COMPACT_ATOMS: atom_id res chain seq x y z
N MET A 1 -92.64 -9.91 25.49
CA MET A 1 -92.81 -9.09 26.70
C MET A 1 -91.71 -8.05 26.67
N LYS A 2 -92.04 -6.80 26.27
CA LYS A 2 -92.09 -5.61 27.12
C LYS A 2 -90.74 -5.34 27.75
N THR A 3 -90.05 -4.24 27.60
CA THR A 3 -90.32 -2.78 27.46
C THR A 3 -89.02 -2.11 27.17
N CYS A 4 -88.87 -1.20 26.24
CA CYS A 4 -89.15 0.25 26.21
C CYS A 4 -88.29 1.09 27.17
N HIS A 5 -87.81 2.18 26.59
CA HIS A 5 -87.31 3.46 27.12
C HIS A 5 -85.77 3.52 27.42
N MET A 6 -85.01 4.59 27.14
CA MET A 6 -85.40 5.95 26.86
C MET A 6 -84.12 6.66 26.35
N MET A 7 -84.28 7.49 25.34
CA MET A 7 -83.31 8.48 24.84
C MET A 7 -82.89 9.41 25.98
N TRP A 8 -81.57 9.63 26.05
CA TRP A 8 -81.07 10.91 26.56
C TRP A 8 -79.86 11.37 25.67
N ALA A 9 -80.11 12.46 24.99
CA ALA A 9 -79.09 13.17 24.22
C ALA A 9 -78.16 13.87 25.18
N PHE A 10 -76.85 13.60 24.99
CA PHE A 10 -75.81 14.48 25.49
C PHE A 10 -75.03 14.99 24.30
N SER A 11 -75.30 16.26 23.94
CA SER A 11 -74.45 17.04 23.07
C SER A 11 -73.08 17.21 23.70
N LEU A 12 -72.07 16.52 23.17
CA LEU A 12 -70.68 16.80 23.50
C LEU A 12 -70.13 17.74 22.42
N ILE A 13 -69.88 18.94 22.83
CA ILE A 13 -69.20 19.96 22.05
C ILE A 13 -67.75 19.48 21.85
N ILE A 14 -67.45 19.05 20.64
CA ILE A 14 -66.04 18.75 20.25
C ILE A 14 -65.39 20.09 19.94
N ILE A 15 -64.63 20.58 20.92
CA ILE A 15 -63.70 21.70 20.68
C ILE A 15 -62.52 21.16 19.82
N PHE A 16 -62.55 21.48 18.54
CA PHE A 16 -61.42 21.30 17.67
C PHE A 16 -60.32 22.28 18.10
N THR A 17 -59.37 21.84 18.89
CA THR A 17 -58.11 22.54 19.05
C THR A 17 -57.31 22.35 17.76
N LEU A 18 -57.32 23.34 16.90
CA LEU A 18 -56.36 23.49 15.83
C LEU A 18 -54.96 23.64 16.48
N SER A 19 -54.29 22.51 16.68
CA SER A 19 -52.85 22.55 16.87
C SER A 19 -52.23 23.07 15.57
N ALA A 20 -51.94 24.34 15.57
CA ALA A 20 -51.06 24.92 14.58
C ALA A 20 -49.72 24.14 14.64
N CYS A 21 -49.46 23.33 13.63
CA CYS A 21 -48.09 22.91 13.33
C CYS A 21 -47.31 24.21 13.09
N GLN A 22 -46.64 24.69 14.14
CA GLN A 22 -45.52 25.58 13.96
C GLN A 22 -44.49 24.78 13.14
N ASN A 23 -44.43 25.08 11.89
CA ASN A 23 -43.32 24.73 11.04
C ASN A 23 -42.09 25.37 11.69
N SER A 24 -41.41 24.61 12.56
CA SER A 24 -40.02 24.90 12.91
C SER A 24 -39.25 24.79 11.58
N GLN A 25 -39.18 25.88 10.84
CA GLN A 25 -38.08 26.07 9.93
C GLN A 25 -36.83 26.01 10.80
N THR A 26 -36.31 24.81 11.00
CA THR A 26 -34.88 24.64 11.23
C THR A 26 -34.25 25.37 10.05
N THR A 27 -33.78 26.55 10.32
CA THR A 27 -32.80 27.20 9.48
C THR A 27 -31.65 26.25 9.44
N GLU A 28 -31.64 25.34 8.46
CA GLU A 28 -30.38 24.81 7.95
C GLU A 28 -29.62 26.01 7.47
N THR A 29 -28.91 26.69 8.38
CA THR A 29 -27.80 27.55 8.02
C THR A 29 -26.88 26.63 7.23
N SER A 30 -26.93 26.84 5.93
CA SER A 30 -26.30 25.97 4.98
C SER A 30 -24.83 25.89 5.37
N GLN A 31 -24.33 24.68 5.63
CA GLN A 31 -22.91 24.38 5.78
C GLN A 31 -22.09 24.95 4.61
N ALA A 32 -22.75 25.26 3.47
CA ALA A 32 -22.18 25.90 2.31
C ALA A 32 -21.76 27.38 2.57
N ASP A 33 -22.57 28.16 3.32
CA ASP A 33 -22.24 29.56 3.59
C ASP A 33 -21.03 29.72 4.50
N ASN A 34 -20.81 28.75 5.39
CA ASN A 34 -19.63 28.71 6.25
C ASN A 34 -18.38 28.26 5.49
N PHE A 35 -18.54 27.44 4.46
CA PHE A 35 -17.42 26.95 3.63
C PHE A 35 -16.81 28.07 2.80
N ASP A 36 -17.64 28.93 2.19
CA ASP A 36 -17.17 30.05 1.37
C ASP A 36 -16.41 31.11 2.19
N GLU A 37 -16.80 31.32 3.44
CA GLU A 37 -16.09 32.23 4.34
C GLU A 37 -14.73 31.67 4.78
N VAL A 38 -14.67 30.37 5.11
CA VAL A 38 -13.42 29.69 5.43
C VAL A 38 -12.50 29.63 4.21
N TYR A 39 -13.08 29.34 3.04
CA TYR A 39 -12.31 29.28 1.78
C TYR A 39 -11.65 30.62 1.43
N LYS A 40 -12.31 31.74 1.68
CA LYS A 40 -11.75 33.09 1.47
C LYS A 40 -10.58 33.43 2.40
N GLN A 41 -10.44 32.70 3.52
CA GLN A 41 -9.34 32.88 4.46
C GLN A 41 -8.08 32.12 4.04
N ILE A 42 -8.18 31.17 3.10
CA ILE A 42 -7.02 30.46 2.56
C ILE A 42 -6.16 31.45 1.78
N ASN A 43 -5.00 31.73 2.32
CA ASN A 43 -4.08 32.72 1.77
C ASN A 43 -2.97 32.02 0.96
N THR A 44 -2.89 32.35 -0.32
CA THR A 44 -1.85 31.82 -1.21
C THR A 44 -0.43 32.17 -0.73
N GLN A 45 -0.27 33.32 -0.07
CA GLN A 45 1.04 33.73 0.44
C GLN A 45 1.49 32.85 1.62
N ASP A 46 0.57 32.47 2.49
CA ASP A 46 0.88 31.57 3.62
C ASP A 46 1.28 30.20 3.11
N LEU A 47 0.53 29.64 2.13
CA LEU A 47 0.90 28.39 1.47
C LEU A 47 2.30 28.46 0.83
N LYS A 48 2.61 29.54 0.13
CA LYS A 48 3.95 29.74 -0.44
C LYS A 48 5.02 29.82 0.62
N THR A 49 4.73 30.45 1.75
CA THR A 49 5.67 30.55 2.88
C THR A 49 5.99 29.18 3.46
N HIS A 50 4.95 28.38 3.76
CA HIS A 50 5.14 27.00 4.25
C HIS A 50 5.93 26.15 3.26
N ILE A 51 5.56 26.17 1.98
CA ILE A 51 6.25 25.41 0.94
C ILE A 51 7.72 25.85 0.83
N LYS A 52 7.99 27.16 0.77
CA LYS A 52 9.34 27.70 0.64
C LYS A 52 10.20 27.32 1.85
N THR A 53 9.65 27.42 3.04
CA THR A 53 10.34 27.06 4.29
C THR A 53 10.69 25.58 4.29
N LEU A 54 9.70 24.69 4.18
CA LEU A 54 9.89 23.26 4.24
C LEU A 54 10.70 22.67 3.06
N ALA A 55 10.74 23.34 1.91
CA ALA A 55 11.51 22.91 0.74
C ALA A 55 12.91 23.58 0.66
N SER A 56 13.30 24.38 1.64
CA SER A 56 14.63 25.00 1.64
C SER A 56 15.73 23.99 1.96
N ASP A 57 16.94 24.26 1.48
CA ASP A 57 18.12 23.43 1.71
C ASP A 57 18.44 23.27 3.21
N GLU A 58 18.00 24.23 4.04
CA GLU A 58 18.16 24.18 5.48
C GLU A 58 17.49 22.95 6.11
N TYR A 59 16.41 22.45 5.52
CA TYR A 59 15.66 21.28 5.99
C TYR A 59 16.19 19.94 5.45
N GLU A 60 17.24 19.97 4.63
CA GLU A 60 18.00 18.78 4.17
C GLU A 60 17.12 17.62 3.65
N GLY A 61 15.97 17.94 3.02
CA GLY A 61 15.03 16.96 2.50
C GLY A 61 14.12 16.28 3.53
N ARG A 62 14.27 16.57 4.83
CA ARG A 62 13.36 16.13 5.92
C ARG A 62 13.31 14.61 6.12
N LEU A 63 14.41 13.91 5.83
CA LEU A 63 14.47 12.47 6.02
C LEU A 63 14.27 12.12 7.52
N PRO A 64 13.47 11.10 7.85
CA PRO A 64 13.32 10.61 9.22
C PRO A 64 14.67 10.34 9.91
N THR A 65 14.75 10.57 11.20
CA THR A 65 15.93 10.38 12.05
C THR A 65 17.13 11.32 11.76
N THR A 66 16.91 12.39 10.99
CA THR A 66 17.94 13.39 10.66
C THR A 66 17.66 14.75 11.26
N ILE A 67 18.63 15.66 11.15
CA ILE A 67 18.44 17.07 11.56
C ILE A 67 17.33 17.75 10.73
N GLY A 68 17.11 17.31 9.49
CA GLY A 68 16.02 17.80 8.64
C GLY A 68 14.64 17.43 9.18
N GLU A 69 14.48 16.24 9.76
CA GLU A 69 13.26 15.87 10.50
C GLU A 69 13.07 16.79 11.71
N GLN A 70 14.08 16.92 12.59
CA GLN A 70 13.97 17.74 13.80
C GLN A 70 13.52 19.17 13.48
N LYS A 71 14.13 19.81 12.50
CA LYS A 71 13.74 21.15 12.05
C LYS A 71 12.30 21.19 11.53
N THR A 72 11.88 20.13 10.82
CA THR A 72 10.50 20.01 10.32
C THR A 72 9.50 19.91 11.46
N LEU A 73 9.79 19.09 12.46
CA LEU A 73 8.95 18.90 13.64
C LEU A 73 8.85 20.20 14.45
N ASP A 74 9.96 20.87 14.69
CA ASP A 74 9.99 22.15 15.41
C ASP A 74 9.14 23.20 14.69
N TYR A 75 9.26 23.28 13.36
CA TYR A 75 8.46 24.18 12.54
C TYR A 75 6.97 23.83 12.63
N LEU A 76 6.57 22.58 12.41
CA LEU A 76 5.16 22.17 12.47
C LEU A 76 4.55 22.40 13.85
N VAL A 77 5.27 22.07 14.92
CA VAL A 77 4.81 22.30 16.29
C VAL A 77 4.62 23.80 16.55
N SER A 78 5.53 24.64 16.05
CA SER A 78 5.39 26.11 16.20
C SER A 78 4.16 26.65 15.50
N GLU A 79 3.87 26.16 14.28
CA GLU A 79 2.70 26.54 13.50
C GLU A 79 1.39 26.07 14.17
N PHE A 80 1.32 24.83 14.65
CA PHE A 80 0.14 24.33 15.38
C PHE A 80 -0.13 25.15 16.66
N LYS A 81 0.90 25.50 17.39
CA LYS A 81 0.77 26.38 18.57
C LYS A 81 0.28 27.77 18.19
N ALA A 82 0.81 28.36 17.12
CA ALA A 82 0.39 29.67 16.63
C ALA A 82 -1.09 29.69 16.19
N LEU A 83 -1.58 28.57 15.65
CA LEU A 83 -2.98 28.39 15.29
C LEU A 83 -3.90 28.08 16.47
N GLY A 84 -3.35 27.91 17.70
CA GLY A 84 -4.11 27.64 18.92
C GLY A 84 -4.53 26.18 19.10
N TYR A 85 -4.00 25.26 18.29
CA TYR A 85 -4.24 23.84 18.51
C TYR A 85 -3.63 23.38 19.84
N GLN A 86 -4.30 22.45 20.47
CA GLN A 86 -3.79 21.79 21.67
C GLN A 86 -3.05 20.50 21.30
N PRO A 87 -2.09 20.02 22.12
CA PRO A 87 -1.43 18.76 21.85
C PRO A 87 -2.43 17.60 21.82
N GLY A 88 -2.21 16.64 20.88
CA GLY A 88 -3.08 15.49 20.68
C GLY A 88 -2.58 14.21 21.34
N ASN A 89 -1.35 14.20 21.84
CA ASN A 89 -0.72 13.05 22.49
C ASN A 89 -0.31 13.42 23.94
N GLY A 90 -1.28 13.43 24.87
CA GLY A 90 -1.09 13.94 26.22
C GLY A 90 -0.68 15.41 26.17
N ASP A 91 0.49 15.74 26.71
CA ASP A 91 1.06 17.09 26.68
C ASP A 91 1.98 17.35 25.47
N SER A 92 2.07 16.38 24.53
CA SER A 92 2.94 16.45 23.36
C SER A 92 2.15 16.63 22.07
N TYR A 93 2.68 17.43 21.13
CA TYR A 93 2.23 17.50 19.75
C TYR A 93 2.75 16.34 18.91
N LEU A 94 3.73 15.59 19.43
CA LEU A 94 4.45 14.54 18.71
C LEU A 94 4.12 13.17 19.31
N GLN A 95 4.03 12.17 18.46
CA GLN A 95 3.93 10.77 18.85
C GLN A 95 5.24 10.08 18.48
N PRO A 96 6.00 9.56 19.46
CA PRO A 96 7.23 8.84 19.16
C PRO A 96 6.96 7.53 18.42
N VAL A 97 7.81 7.24 17.44
CA VAL A 97 7.75 6.03 16.61
C VAL A 97 9.13 5.40 16.58
N GLU A 98 9.22 4.15 17.02
CA GLU A 98 10.47 3.39 16.90
C GLU A 98 10.63 2.87 15.46
N LEU A 99 11.72 3.28 14.82
CA LEU A 99 12.09 2.89 13.46
C LEU A 99 13.31 1.96 13.48
N ILE A 100 13.30 1.03 12.53
CA ILE A 100 14.49 0.29 12.14
C ILE A 100 14.92 0.76 10.76
N GLU A 101 16.16 1.20 10.64
CA GLU A 101 16.82 1.47 9.37
C GLU A 101 17.56 0.22 8.94
N MET A 102 17.30 -0.26 7.73
CA MET A 102 17.98 -1.41 7.14
C MET A 102 18.61 -0.98 5.83
N THR A 103 19.87 -1.35 5.63
CA THR A 103 20.60 -1.08 4.39
C THR A 103 21.20 -2.37 3.87
N ALA A 104 20.72 -2.81 2.71
CA ALA A 104 21.26 -3.97 2.02
C ALA A 104 22.60 -3.63 1.35
N ASP A 105 23.56 -4.57 1.44
CA ASP A 105 24.83 -4.50 0.73
C ASP A 105 24.55 -4.50 -0.79
N PRO A 106 25.01 -3.50 -1.55
CA PRO A 106 24.77 -3.46 -2.99
C PRO A 106 25.54 -4.54 -3.77
N ASP A 107 26.58 -5.14 -3.18
CA ASP A 107 27.38 -6.19 -3.80
C ASP A 107 26.66 -7.54 -3.75
N MET A 108 25.46 -7.60 -4.34
CA MET A 108 24.70 -8.83 -4.42
C MET A 108 24.34 -9.18 -5.87
N THR A 109 24.21 -10.46 -6.12
CA THR A 109 23.77 -11.02 -7.40
C THR A 109 22.62 -11.99 -7.16
N LEU A 110 21.56 -11.87 -7.91
CA LEU A 110 20.49 -12.86 -7.97
C LEU A 110 20.80 -13.81 -9.12
N THR A 111 20.95 -15.08 -8.81
CA THR A 111 21.09 -16.13 -9.81
C THR A 111 19.77 -16.84 -10.01
N ILE A 112 19.30 -16.97 -11.23
CA ILE A 112 18.13 -17.78 -11.61
C ILE A 112 18.50 -18.64 -12.81
N GLY A 113 18.46 -19.95 -12.64
CA GLY A 113 19.01 -20.88 -13.63
C GLY A 113 20.47 -20.55 -13.91
N ASP A 114 20.83 -20.35 -15.17
CA ASP A 114 22.19 -19.99 -15.60
C ASP A 114 22.43 -18.48 -15.66
N ASN A 115 21.41 -17.63 -15.35
CA ASN A 115 21.55 -16.19 -15.42
C ASN A 115 21.94 -15.57 -14.08
N ASN A 116 22.82 -14.56 -14.16
CA ASN A 116 23.20 -13.71 -13.06
C ASN A 116 22.69 -12.28 -13.31
N PHE A 117 21.85 -11.79 -12.40
CA PHE A 117 21.29 -10.45 -12.46
C PHE A 117 21.97 -9.55 -11.43
N VAL A 118 22.54 -8.44 -11.93
CA VAL A 118 23.27 -7.48 -11.11
C VAL A 118 22.32 -6.51 -10.44
N TYR A 119 22.61 -6.19 -9.19
CA TYR A 119 21.84 -5.25 -8.37
C TYR A 119 21.72 -3.87 -9.06
N LYS A 120 20.53 -3.30 -9.05
CA LYS A 120 20.09 -2.05 -9.70
C LYS A 120 20.02 -2.10 -11.23
N GLU A 121 20.76 -2.96 -11.90
CA GLU A 121 20.73 -3.09 -13.36
C GLU A 121 19.59 -4.02 -13.80
N GLY A 122 19.65 -5.28 -13.41
CA GLY A 122 18.68 -6.31 -13.79
C GLY A 122 17.68 -6.66 -12.68
N MET A 123 18.03 -6.37 -11.43
CA MET A 123 17.22 -6.70 -10.26
C MET A 123 17.42 -5.73 -9.10
N ILE A 124 16.49 -5.75 -8.17
CA ILE A 124 16.61 -5.30 -6.79
C ILE A 124 16.20 -6.45 -5.88
N ALA A 125 16.91 -6.65 -4.79
CA ALA A 125 16.52 -7.56 -3.71
C ALA A 125 16.83 -6.94 -2.35
N SER A 126 15.98 -7.20 -1.39
CA SER A 126 16.14 -6.79 0.01
C SER A 126 15.42 -7.77 0.92
N THR A 127 15.61 -7.62 2.22
CA THR A 127 14.79 -8.30 3.21
C THR A 127 14.18 -7.27 4.16
N LYS A 128 12.99 -7.58 4.66
CA LYS A 128 12.37 -6.84 5.79
C LYS A 128 12.58 -7.57 7.11
N ARG A 129 13.11 -8.80 7.10
CA ARG A 129 13.46 -9.53 8.31
C ARG A 129 14.64 -8.83 8.99
N GLU A 130 14.56 -8.65 10.28
CA GLU A 130 15.61 -8.01 11.10
C GLU A 130 16.79 -8.97 11.31
N GLN A 131 17.45 -9.33 10.20
CA GLN A 131 18.56 -10.27 10.13
C GLN A 131 19.70 -9.66 9.33
N SER A 132 20.94 -9.79 9.83
CA SER A 132 22.15 -9.29 9.15
C SER A 132 22.51 -10.09 7.90
N LEU A 133 22.02 -11.32 7.80
CA LEU A 133 22.23 -12.22 6.67
C LEU A 133 20.97 -13.01 6.38
N VAL A 134 20.51 -12.96 5.14
CA VAL A 134 19.44 -13.79 4.60
C VAL A 134 19.95 -14.47 3.34
N GLU A 135 19.79 -15.78 3.27
CA GLU A 135 20.23 -16.59 2.14
C GLU A 135 19.05 -17.33 1.53
N LEU A 136 18.80 -17.09 0.26
CA LEU A 136 17.94 -17.91 -0.57
C LEU A 136 18.83 -18.87 -1.36
N LYS A 137 18.66 -20.17 -1.18
CA LYS A 137 19.51 -21.20 -1.82
C LYS A 137 18.65 -22.18 -2.62
N GLU A 138 18.90 -22.25 -3.91
CA GLU A 138 18.26 -23.22 -4.82
C GLU A 138 16.74 -23.33 -4.65
N SER A 139 16.07 -22.18 -4.41
CA SER A 139 14.63 -22.11 -4.23
C SER A 139 13.91 -22.32 -5.54
N ASP A 140 12.95 -23.23 -5.58
CA ASP A 140 12.12 -23.50 -6.77
C ASP A 140 11.37 -22.24 -7.21
N LEU A 141 11.41 -21.95 -8.51
CA LEU A 141 10.79 -20.74 -9.07
C LEU A 141 9.42 -21.06 -9.66
N VAL A 142 8.41 -20.27 -9.27
CA VAL A 142 7.03 -20.42 -9.73
C VAL A 142 6.48 -19.07 -10.17
N PHE A 143 5.94 -19.00 -11.36
CA PHE A 143 5.16 -17.87 -11.81
C PHE A 143 3.73 -17.96 -11.27
N VAL A 144 3.23 -16.93 -10.62
CA VAL A 144 1.89 -16.87 -10.02
C VAL A 144 1.08 -15.68 -10.57
N GLY A 145 1.12 -15.49 -11.89
CA GLY A 145 0.37 -14.43 -12.55
C GLY A 145 0.53 -13.08 -11.84
N TYR A 146 -0.57 -12.49 -11.41
CA TYR A 146 -0.55 -11.25 -10.61
C TYR A 146 -0.39 -11.49 -9.09
N GLY A 147 -0.30 -12.73 -8.64
CA GLY A 147 -0.16 -13.08 -7.23
C GLY A 147 -1.36 -12.64 -6.39
N VAL A 148 -2.55 -12.72 -6.93
CA VAL A 148 -3.80 -12.24 -6.32
C VAL A 148 -4.62 -13.41 -5.79
N ASN A 149 -5.13 -13.24 -4.57
CA ASN A 149 -6.17 -14.06 -3.99
C ASN A 149 -7.34 -13.14 -3.58
N ALA A 150 -8.37 -13.07 -4.43
CA ALA A 150 -9.50 -12.16 -4.32
C ALA A 150 -10.81 -12.94 -4.51
N PRO A 151 -11.35 -13.54 -3.44
CA PRO A 151 -12.56 -14.36 -3.50
C PRO A 151 -13.77 -13.65 -4.10
N GLU A 152 -13.91 -12.34 -3.89
CA GLU A 152 -15.00 -11.52 -4.42
C GLU A 152 -14.98 -11.40 -5.94
N TYR A 153 -13.83 -11.62 -6.57
CA TYR A 153 -13.69 -11.69 -8.03
C TYR A 153 -13.61 -13.14 -8.54
N ASN A 154 -13.75 -14.13 -7.64
CA ASN A 154 -13.48 -15.54 -7.94
C ASN A 154 -12.10 -15.70 -8.61
N TRP A 155 -11.08 -15.11 -7.95
CA TRP A 155 -9.71 -15.06 -8.44
C TRP A 155 -8.73 -15.56 -7.39
N ASN A 156 -7.93 -16.57 -7.74
CA ASN A 156 -6.87 -17.08 -6.89
C ASN A 156 -5.72 -17.62 -7.74
N ASP A 157 -4.66 -16.82 -7.89
CA ASP A 157 -3.47 -17.21 -8.65
C ASP A 157 -2.64 -18.32 -7.98
N TYR A 158 -2.92 -18.62 -6.71
CA TYR A 158 -2.26 -19.69 -5.95
C TYR A 158 -3.07 -20.99 -5.91
N GLU A 159 -4.21 -21.06 -6.59
CA GLU A 159 -5.08 -22.23 -6.52
C GLU A 159 -4.37 -23.51 -6.99
N GLY A 160 -4.47 -24.56 -6.16
CA GLY A 160 -3.85 -25.86 -6.46
C GLY A 160 -2.32 -25.89 -6.36
N LEU A 161 -1.68 -24.83 -5.87
CA LEU A 161 -0.24 -24.68 -5.82
C LEU A 161 0.27 -24.63 -4.36
N ASP A 162 1.26 -25.46 -4.05
CA ASP A 162 2.05 -25.31 -2.83
C ASP A 162 3.33 -24.49 -3.14
N VAL A 163 3.39 -23.27 -2.60
CA VAL A 163 4.53 -22.36 -2.75
C VAL A 163 5.42 -22.29 -1.50
N LYS A 164 5.16 -23.14 -0.51
CA LYS A 164 5.94 -23.13 0.73
C LYS A 164 7.42 -23.35 0.46
N GLY A 165 8.25 -22.41 0.92
CA GLY A 165 9.69 -22.41 0.72
C GLY A 165 10.14 -22.13 -0.73
N LYS A 166 9.22 -21.76 -1.63
CA LYS A 166 9.54 -21.44 -3.01
C LYS A 166 9.64 -19.93 -3.23
N THR A 167 10.21 -19.56 -4.37
CA THR A 167 10.27 -18.18 -4.86
C THR A 167 9.14 -17.96 -5.86
N VAL A 168 8.28 -17.00 -5.61
CA VAL A 168 7.21 -16.64 -6.54
C VAL A 168 7.60 -15.43 -7.40
N VAL A 169 7.32 -15.52 -8.70
CA VAL A 169 7.46 -14.44 -9.68
C VAL A 169 6.08 -13.89 -9.98
N ILE A 170 5.93 -12.57 -9.90
CA ILE A 170 4.62 -11.90 -9.85
C ILE A 170 4.60 -10.72 -10.81
N LEU A 171 3.54 -10.54 -11.60
CA LEU A 171 3.34 -9.35 -12.42
C LEU A 171 2.97 -8.13 -11.56
N VAL A 172 3.50 -6.96 -11.92
CA VAL A 172 3.12 -5.68 -11.29
C VAL A 172 1.68 -5.31 -11.64
N ASN A 173 1.00 -4.53 -10.77
CA ASN A 173 -0.41 -4.14 -10.88
C ASN A 173 -1.37 -5.33 -10.67
N ASP A 174 -2.63 -5.17 -11.05
CA ASP A 174 -3.67 -6.21 -11.00
C ASP A 174 -4.22 -6.53 -12.38
N PRO A 175 -4.95 -7.65 -12.54
CA PRO A 175 -5.44 -8.07 -13.85
C PRO A 175 -6.34 -7.07 -14.55
N GLY A 176 -7.04 -6.22 -13.80
CA GLY A 176 -7.96 -5.23 -14.35
C GLY A 176 -7.27 -4.17 -15.18
N PHE A 177 -6.04 -3.79 -14.83
CA PHE A 177 -5.29 -2.77 -15.56
C PHE A 177 -5.10 -3.11 -17.05
N GLU A 178 -4.73 -4.35 -17.33
CA GLU A 178 -4.47 -4.83 -18.68
C GLU A 178 -5.73 -5.39 -19.37
N ASN A 179 -6.78 -5.69 -18.59
CA ASN A 179 -8.06 -6.21 -19.08
C ASN A 179 -9.26 -5.45 -18.47
N PRO A 180 -9.37 -4.13 -18.72
CA PRO A 180 -10.41 -3.29 -18.11
C PRO A 180 -11.83 -3.71 -18.49
N GLU A 181 -12.01 -4.33 -19.66
CA GLU A 181 -13.31 -4.80 -20.16
C GLU A 181 -13.84 -6.02 -19.37
N SER A 182 -12.99 -6.68 -18.58
CA SER A 182 -13.43 -7.79 -17.71
C SER A 182 -14.40 -7.34 -16.60
N GLY A 183 -14.47 -6.04 -16.30
CA GLY A 183 -15.26 -5.49 -15.19
C GLY A 183 -14.73 -5.86 -13.80
N LYS A 184 -13.56 -6.53 -13.71
CA LYS A 184 -12.91 -6.93 -12.47
C LYS A 184 -11.84 -5.90 -12.06
N PHE A 185 -11.48 -5.87 -10.79
CA PHE A 185 -10.39 -5.06 -10.23
C PHE A 185 -10.46 -3.56 -10.61
N GLN A 186 -11.68 -3.03 -10.81
CA GLN A 186 -11.93 -1.60 -11.14
C GLN A 186 -11.22 -1.12 -12.43
N GLY A 187 -10.91 -2.01 -13.35
CA GLY A 187 -10.29 -1.71 -14.65
C GLY A 187 -8.92 -1.04 -14.49
N LYS A 188 -8.74 0.15 -15.06
CA LYS A 188 -7.45 0.87 -15.02
C LYS A 188 -7.12 1.50 -13.66
N THR A 189 -8.07 1.56 -12.73
CA THR A 189 -7.82 2.06 -11.38
C THR A 189 -7.17 0.94 -10.56
N MET A 190 -5.93 1.16 -10.12
CA MET A 190 -5.22 0.18 -9.31
C MET A 190 -5.96 -0.08 -8.01
N THR A 191 -6.33 -1.33 -7.75
CA THR A 191 -6.86 -1.78 -6.47
C THR A 191 -5.71 -2.04 -5.48
N TYR A 192 -6.04 -2.41 -4.22
CA TYR A 192 -5.02 -2.84 -3.27
C TYR A 192 -4.27 -4.10 -3.75
N TYR A 193 -4.95 -4.98 -4.49
CA TYR A 193 -4.33 -6.17 -5.11
C TYR A 193 -3.21 -5.82 -6.10
N GLY A 194 -3.24 -4.65 -6.72
CA GLY A 194 -2.20 -4.17 -7.62
C GLY A 194 -0.98 -3.58 -6.93
N ARG A 195 -1.07 -3.31 -5.61
CA ARG A 195 0.05 -2.73 -4.85
C ARG A 195 1.17 -3.73 -4.67
N TRP A 196 2.41 -3.27 -4.83
CA TRP A 196 3.60 -4.10 -4.59
C TRP A 196 3.65 -4.65 -3.15
N SER A 197 3.20 -3.88 -2.15
CA SER A 197 3.09 -4.34 -0.77
C SER A 197 2.19 -5.56 -0.63
N TYR A 198 1.01 -5.55 -1.27
CA TYR A 198 0.11 -6.70 -1.28
C TYR A 198 0.77 -7.96 -1.84
N LYS A 199 1.60 -7.84 -2.91
CA LYS A 199 2.27 -8.98 -3.52
C LYS A 199 3.16 -9.73 -2.52
N TYR A 200 3.95 -8.99 -1.74
CA TYR A 200 4.80 -9.58 -0.71
C TYR A 200 4.00 -10.12 0.46
N GLU A 201 2.94 -9.43 0.87
CA GLU A 201 2.04 -9.87 1.94
C GLU A 201 1.33 -11.17 1.55
N GLU A 202 0.77 -11.24 0.34
CA GLU A 202 0.09 -12.46 -0.10
C GLU A 202 1.06 -13.63 -0.28
N ALA A 203 2.21 -13.41 -0.91
CA ALA A 203 3.25 -14.42 -1.01
C ALA A 203 3.64 -14.98 0.37
N SER A 204 3.76 -14.11 1.38
CA SER A 204 4.02 -14.50 2.75
C SER A 204 2.88 -15.34 3.34
N ARG A 205 1.62 -14.91 3.18
CA ARG A 205 0.43 -15.67 3.62
C ARG A 205 0.36 -17.06 3.00
N GLN A 206 0.81 -17.20 1.76
CA GLN A 206 0.88 -18.48 1.03
C GLN A 206 2.11 -19.32 1.42
N GLY A 207 3.02 -18.78 2.24
CA GLY A 207 4.21 -19.48 2.73
C GLY A 207 5.40 -19.47 1.78
N ALA A 208 5.42 -18.61 0.78
CA ALA A 208 6.57 -18.44 -0.10
C ALA A 208 7.80 -17.95 0.69
N GLU A 209 9.00 -18.41 0.31
CA GLU A 209 10.26 -17.97 0.91
C GLU A 209 10.70 -16.62 0.33
N ALA A 210 10.47 -16.40 -0.96
CA ALA A 210 10.79 -15.14 -1.63
C ALA A 210 9.69 -14.75 -2.62
N ALA A 211 9.58 -13.45 -2.88
CA ALA A 211 8.68 -12.92 -3.89
C ALA A 211 9.40 -11.87 -4.74
N ILE A 212 9.30 -12.01 -6.05
CA ILE A 212 9.98 -11.17 -7.03
C ILE A 212 8.95 -10.62 -7.99
N ILE A 213 8.82 -9.30 -8.04
CA ILE A 213 7.86 -8.61 -8.92
C ILE A 213 8.54 -8.28 -10.25
N VAL A 214 7.89 -8.60 -11.36
CA VAL A 214 8.34 -8.17 -12.69
C VAL A 214 7.91 -6.72 -12.91
N HIS A 215 8.89 -5.84 -13.13
CA HIS A 215 8.61 -4.44 -13.42
C HIS A 215 8.31 -4.23 -14.90
N GLU A 216 7.15 -3.66 -15.17
CA GLU A 216 6.76 -3.14 -16.47
C GLU A 216 6.37 -1.66 -16.34
N THR A 217 7.00 -0.79 -17.11
CA THR A 217 6.83 0.67 -16.99
C THR A 217 5.38 1.13 -17.10
N LYS A 218 4.60 0.58 -18.04
CA LYS A 218 3.21 1.01 -18.26
C LYS A 218 2.28 0.60 -17.12
N PRO A 219 2.24 -0.68 -16.67
CA PRO A 219 1.43 -1.07 -15.52
C PRO A 219 1.90 -0.45 -14.20
N ALA A 220 3.21 -0.26 -14.00
CA ALA A 220 3.75 0.38 -12.81
C ALA A 220 3.48 1.89 -12.78
N SER A 221 3.33 2.53 -13.94
CA SER A 221 3.21 3.99 -14.14
C SER A 221 4.50 4.77 -13.84
N TYR A 222 5.64 4.09 -13.73
CA TYR A 222 6.97 4.69 -13.56
C TYR A 222 8.05 3.78 -14.16
N GLY A 223 9.20 4.36 -14.49
CA GLY A 223 10.34 3.62 -15.05
C GLY A 223 11.14 2.85 -13.99
N TRP A 224 11.98 1.92 -14.46
CA TRP A 224 12.86 1.09 -13.60
C TRP A 224 13.72 1.91 -12.62
N SER A 225 14.19 3.09 -13.04
CA SER A 225 15.02 3.96 -12.19
C SER A 225 14.34 4.33 -10.86
N VAL A 226 13.01 4.39 -10.82
CA VAL A 226 12.26 4.63 -9.57
C VAL A 226 12.45 3.45 -8.64
N VAL A 227 12.29 2.22 -9.11
CA VAL A 227 12.53 1.02 -8.29
C VAL A 227 13.99 0.97 -7.84
N ALA A 228 14.93 1.09 -8.78
CA ALA A 228 16.36 1.01 -8.51
C ALA A 228 16.84 2.01 -7.45
N ASN A 229 16.25 3.21 -7.42
CA ASN A 229 16.64 4.25 -6.47
C ASN A 229 15.86 4.19 -5.15
N SER A 230 14.56 3.87 -5.19
CA SER A 230 13.71 3.85 -3.98
C SER A 230 13.95 2.62 -3.11
N TRP A 231 14.42 1.51 -3.67
CA TRP A 231 14.65 0.24 -2.97
C TRP A 231 16.12 0.01 -2.64
N SER A 232 16.98 1.00 -2.88
CA SER A 232 18.40 0.94 -2.56
C SER A 232 18.77 1.95 -1.48
N GLY A 233 19.89 1.70 -0.77
CA GLY A 233 20.31 2.51 0.37
C GLY A 233 19.46 2.24 1.61
N ALA A 234 19.41 3.20 2.51
CA ALA A 234 18.69 3.09 3.78
C ALA A 234 17.17 2.96 3.56
N GLN A 235 16.58 1.92 4.12
CA GLN A 235 15.15 1.66 4.11
C GLN A 235 14.63 1.69 5.55
N TYR A 236 13.56 2.42 5.79
CA TYR A 236 12.97 2.55 7.12
C TYR A 236 11.73 1.68 7.25
N GLY A 237 11.59 1.06 8.40
CA GLY A 237 10.41 0.29 8.80
C GLY A 237 10.10 0.51 10.27
N LEU A 238 8.89 0.13 10.69
CA LEU A 238 8.56 0.07 12.11
C LEU A 238 9.30 -1.11 12.76
N VAL A 239 9.79 -0.92 13.98
CA VAL A 239 10.34 -2.02 14.78
C VAL A 239 9.26 -3.08 14.98
N SER A 240 9.58 -4.32 14.67
CA SER A 240 8.65 -5.43 14.77
C SER A 240 8.92 -6.29 16.00
N LYS A 241 7.85 -6.71 16.71
CA LYS A 241 7.98 -7.57 17.89
C LYS A 241 8.57 -8.96 17.60
N ASN A 242 8.44 -9.44 16.35
CA ASN A 242 8.95 -10.74 15.92
C ASN A 242 10.12 -10.62 14.92
N GLY A 243 10.70 -9.42 14.76
CA GLY A 243 11.76 -9.17 13.79
C GLY A 243 11.31 -9.40 12.35
N ASN A 244 10.01 -9.23 12.05
CA ASN A 244 9.40 -9.50 10.75
C ASN A 244 9.61 -10.95 10.24
N ALA A 245 9.69 -11.92 11.14
CA ALA A 245 9.91 -13.33 10.78
C ALA A 245 8.77 -13.94 9.95
N ASP A 246 7.59 -13.33 9.99
CA ASP A 246 6.41 -13.69 9.21
C ASP A 246 6.42 -13.12 7.78
N ARG A 247 7.40 -12.26 7.42
CA ARG A 247 7.56 -11.77 6.05
C ARG A 247 8.32 -12.79 5.20
N VAL A 248 8.17 -12.71 3.86
CA VAL A 248 9.07 -13.45 2.96
C VAL A 248 10.54 -13.10 3.28
N ALA A 249 11.45 -14.06 3.11
CA ALA A 249 12.87 -13.83 3.41
C ALA A 249 13.48 -12.80 2.45
N VAL A 250 13.05 -12.82 1.17
CA VAL A 250 13.53 -11.89 0.15
C VAL A 250 12.35 -11.27 -0.59
N GLU A 251 12.32 -9.92 -0.58
CA GLU A 251 11.46 -9.11 -1.42
C GLU A 251 12.30 -8.56 -2.57
N GLY A 252 11.85 -8.74 -3.81
CA GLY A 252 12.66 -8.34 -4.96
C GLY A 252 11.85 -7.87 -6.17
N TRP A 253 12.59 -7.30 -7.12
CA TRP A 253 12.10 -6.89 -8.42
C TRP A 253 13.05 -7.37 -9.51
N LEU A 254 12.50 -7.73 -10.66
CA LEU A 254 13.23 -7.92 -11.92
C LEU A 254 12.82 -6.86 -12.93
N THR A 255 13.75 -6.43 -13.76
CA THR A 255 13.39 -5.69 -14.98
C THR A 255 12.59 -6.60 -15.92
N LEU A 256 11.83 -6.01 -16.84
CA LEU A 256 11.14 -6.78 -17.87
C LEU A 256 12.11 -7.63 -18.69
N GLU A 257 13.28 -7.05 -19.07
CA GLU A 257 14.31 -7.78 -19.82
C GLU A 257 14.84 -8.99 -19.04
N SER A 258 15.12 -8.83 -17.74
CA SER A 258 15.55 -9.94 -16.88
C SER A 258 14.48 -11.02 -16.76
N ALA A 259 13.22 -10.63 -16.59
CA ALA A 259 12.10 -11.58 -16.53
C ALA A 259 11.95 -12.35 -17.86
N GLN A 260 12.04 -11.67 -19.01
CA GLN A 260 11.99 -12.32 -20.32
C GLN A 260 13.10 -13.38 -20.49
N LYS A 261 14.32 -13.10 -19.99
CA LYS A 261 15.41 -14.09 -19.98
C LYS A 261 15.08 -15.30 -19.12
N VAL A 262 14.55 -15.08 -17.90
CA VAL A 262 14.11 -16.17 -17.02
C VAL A 262 13.05 -17.06 -17.67
N PHE A 263 12.06 -16.47 -18.30
CA PHE A 263 11.02 -17.23 -18.97
C PHE A 263 11.56 -17.99 -20.20
N ALA A 264 12.44 -17.38 -20.99
CA ALA A 264 13.08 -18.05 -22.12
C ALA A 264 13.90 -19.27 -21.67
N ASP A 265 14.65 -19.18 -20.57
CA ASP A 265 15.38 -20.30 -19.99
C ASP A 265 14.46 -21.42 -19.49
N ALA A 266 13.27 -21.07 -19.03
CA ALA A 266 12.22 -22.04 -18.69
C ALA A 266 11.54 -22.66 -19.94
N GLY A 267 11.94 -22.27 -21.16
CA GLY A 267 11.32 -22.70 -22.41
C GLY A 267 9.95 -22.06 -22.66
N LEU A 268 9.67 -20.90 -22.07
CA LEU A 268 8.39 -20.20 -22.11
C LEU A 268 8.54 -18.83 -22.77
N ASP A 269 7.44 -18.34 -23.38
CA ASP A 269 7.34 -16.97 -23.86
C ASP A 269 6.65 -16.10 -22.80
N PHE A 270 7.33 -15.10 -22.25
CA PHE A 270 6.80 -14.23 -21.20
C PHE A 270 5.49 -13.55 -21.61
N THR A 271 5.38 -13.12 -22.86
CA THR A 271 4.17 -12.44 -23.35
C THR A 271 2.98 -13.40 -23.40
N ALA A 272 3.20 -14.62 -23.86
CA ALA A 272 2.16 -15.64 -23.88
C ALA A 272 1.69 -16.00 -22.46
N GLU A 273 2.61 -16.20 -21.52
CA GLU A 273 2.29 -16.50 -20.12
C GLU A 273 1.55 -15.33 -19.44
N LYS A 274 1.91 -14.10 -19.76
CA LYS A 274 1.21 -12.91 -19.30
C LYS A 274 -0.23 -12.83 -19.84
N GLU A 275 -0.45 -13.17 -21.12
CA GLU A 275 -1.80 -13.19 -21.69
C GLU A 275 -2.70 -14.24 -20.98
N LEU A 276 -2.15 -15.40 -20.62
CA LEU A 276 -2.88 -16.38 -19.82
C LEU A 276 -3.25 -15.83 -18.43
N ALA A 277 -2.29 -15.17 -17.75
CA ALA A 277 -2.52 -14.57 -16.46
C ALA A 277 -3.55 -13.42 -16.47
N LYS A 278 -3.70 -12.71 -17.61
CA LYS A 278 -4.73 -11.68 -17.80
C LYS A 278 -6.13 -12.28 -17.99
N ALA A 279 -6.21 -13.46 -18.59
CA ALA A 279 -7.47 -14.09 -18.90
C ALA A 279 -8.18 -14.70 -17.68
N GLY A 280 -7.41 -15.14 -16.69
CA GLY A 280 -7.93 -15.77 -15.46
C GLY A 280 -6.84 -16.08 -14.47
N PRO A 281 -7.17 -16.64 -13.28
CA PRO A 281 -6.19 -17.12 -12.32
C PRO A 281 -5.17 -18.04 -12.99
N TYR A 282 -3.89 -17.78 -12.75
CA TYR A 282 -2.84 -18.50 -13.46
C TYR A 282 -1.58 -18.69 -12.63
N ASN A 283 -1.06 -19.92 -12.66
CA ASN A 283 0.26 -20.24 -12.12
C ASN A 283 1.00 -21.25 -12.98
N LYS A 284 2.33 -21.23 -12.91
CA LYS A 284 3.19 -22.11 -13.73
C LYS A 284 4.53 -22.35 -13.01
N ALA A 285 4.90 -23.60 -12.81
CA ALA A 285 6.26 -23.95 -12.41
C ALA A 285 7.25 -23.57 -13.53
N LEU A 286 8.31 -22.84 -13.20
CA LEU A 286 9.34 -22.46 -14.19
C LEU A 286 10.45 -23.51 -14.31
N ASN A 287 10.51 -24.47 -13.37
CA ASN A 287 11.54 -25.50 -13.30
C ASN A 287 12.98 -24.95 -13.24
N LEU A 288 13.12 -23.77 -12.70
CA LEU A 288 14.39 -23.09 -12.42
C LEU A 288 14.58 -22.91 -10.93
N LYS A 289 15.80 -22.64 -10.52
CA LYS A 289 16.18 -22.37 -9.14
C LYS A 289 16.63 -20.91 -9.01
N ALA A 290 16.30 -20.30 -7.88
CA ALA A 290 16.74 -18.96 -7.52
C ALA A 290 17.67 -18.98 -6.31
N SER A 291 18.75 -18.22 -6.36
CA SER A 291 19.67 -18.06 -5.23
C SER A 291 20.10 -16.59 -5.11
N VAL A 292 20.09 -16.07 -3.89
CA VAL A 292 20.63 -14.74 -3.56
C VAL A 292 21.04 -14.69 -2.10
N THR A 293 22.11 -13.96 -1.82
CA THR A 293 22.55 -13.64 -0.44
C THR A 293 22.34 -12.14 -0.22
N VAL A 294 21.50 -11.81 0.76
CA VAL A 294 21.25 -10.43 1.19
C VAL A 294 21.95 -10.21 2.52
N LYS A 295 22.97 -9.35 2.52
CA LYS A 295 23.62 -8.87 3.73
C LYS A 295 23.05 -7.52 4.10
N ASN A 296 22.68 -7.32 5.35
CA ASN A 296 22.12 -6.05 5.85
C ASN A 296 22.95 -5.50 7.01
N SER A 297 23.09 -4.20 7.02
CA SER A 297 23.31 -3.45 8.26
C SER A 297 21.96 -2.88 8.73
N PHE A 298 21.74 -2.82 10.03
CA PHE A 298 20.55 -2.17 10.58
C PHE A 298 20.84 -1.48 11.90
N LYS A 299 20.10 -0.44 12.19
CA LYS A 299 20.10 0.28 13.47
C LYS A 299 18.68 0.67 13.83
N THR A 300 18.40 0.72 15.13
CA THR A 300 17.14 1.25 15.65
C THR A 300 17.31 2.72 15.97
N SER A 301 16.29 3.52 15.70
CA SER A 301 16.23 4.95 16.03
C SER A 301 14.79 5.35 16.30
N GLU A 302 14.63 6.51 16.97
CA GLU A 302 13.32 7.10 17.22
C GLU A 302 13.04 8.22 16.21
N SER A 303 11.81 8.31 15.73
CA SER A 303 11.26 9.36 14.90
C SER A 303 9.88 9.78 15.48
N TYR A 304 9.19 10.76 14.87
CA TYR A 304 7.93 11.28 15.36
C TYR A 304 6.89 11.50 14.26
#